data_3244b90b99fe5fa7221bebc0709d6ee3
#
_entry.id   3244b90b99fe5fa7221bebc0709d6ee3
#
_cell.length_a   1.000
_cell.length_b   1.000
_cell.length_c   1.000
_cell.angle_alpha   90.00
_cell.angle_beta   90.00
_cell.angle_gamma   90.00
#
_symmetry.space_group_name_H-M   'P 1'
#
loop_
_entity.id
_entity.type
_entity.pdbx_description
1 polymer ?
#
loop_
_entity_poly.entity_id
_entity_poly.type
_entity_poly.pdbx_seq_one_letter_code
_entity_poly.pdbx_strand_id
1 'polypeptide(L)'
;MRFLVTVLFLTAMTVSAQDAAPKQGGGRGGPPKNLKVLKPEDERPVMGAMRGALGQQCNFCHVRGDNASDEIPKKLVARKMMEMVNDINAKFPDGKVHVSCYTCHRVKTTPDMVPPPVTPPAQ
;
A
#
# COMPACT_ATOMS: atom_id res chain seq x y z
N MET A 1 3.73 64.66 -37.68
CA MET A 1 3.99 63.18 -37.70
C MET A 1 3.94 62.69 -36.27
N ARG A 2 2.83 61.99 -35.93
CA ARG A 2 2.59 61.46 -34.58
C ARG A 2 2.83 59.93 -34.66
N PHE A 3 3.89 59.44 -34.03
CA PHE A 3 4.15 57.99 -33.91
C PHE A 3 3.37 57.46 -32.71
N LEU A 4 2.35 56.62 -32.98
CA LEU A 4 1.64 55.84 -31.99
C LEU A 4 2.51 54.59 -31.72
N VAL A 5 3.03 54.47 -30.50
CA VAL A 5 3.73 53.28 -30.01
C VAL A 5 2.68 52.41 -29.36
N THR A 6 2.30 51.33 -30.03
CA THR A 6 1.36 50.32 -29.49
C THR A 6 2.20 49.35 -28.65
N VAL A 7 2.06 49.44 -27.33
CA VAL A 7 2.67 48.48 -26.39
C VAL A 7 1.77 47.25 -26.29
N LEU A 8 2.27 46.14 -26.83
CA LEU A 8 1.62 44.83 -26.75
C LEU A 8 1.93 44.21 -25.41
N PHE A 9 0.97 44.15 -24.46
CA PHE A 9 1.11 43.39 -23.21
C PHE A 9 0.90 41.91 -23.50
N LEU A 10 2.01 41.14 -23.49
CA LEU A 10 1.95 39.66 -23.44
C LEU A 10 1.70 39.25 -22.01
N THR A 11 0.46 38.88 -21.69
CA THR A 11 0.14 38.23 -20.42
C THR A 11 0.55 36.76 -20.48
N ALA A 12 1.65 36.42 -19.87
CA ALA A 12 2.06 35.03 -19.66
C ALA A 12 1.13 34.38 -18.63
N MET A 13 0.23 33.52 -19.08
CA MET A 13 -0.55 32.63 -18.20
C MET A 13 0.36 31.51 -17.72
N THR A 14 0.81 31.60 -16.46
CA THR A 14 1.46 30.50 -15.78
C THR A 14 0.39 29.47 -15.39
N VAL A 15 0.32 28.39 -16.13
CA VAL A 15 -0.47 27.21 -15.75
C VAL A 15 0.31 26.52 -14.61
N SER A 16 -0.13 26.73 -13.38
CA SER A 16 0.31 25.94 -12.24
C SER A 16 -0.29 24.53 -12.38
N ALA A 17 0.53 23.57 -12.82
CA ALA A 17 0.20 22.16 -12.69
C ALA A 17 0.20 21.83 -11.18
N GLN A 18 -0.97 21.81 -10.56
CA GLN A 18 -1.14 21.24 -9.24
C GLN A 18 -1.13 19.73 -9.43
N ASP A 19 -0.04 19.09 -9.02
CA ASP A 19 0.02 17.66 -8.82
C ASP A 19 -1.08 17.28 -7.82
N ALA A 20 -2.23 16.89 -8.35
CA ALA A 20 -3.30 16.32 -7.56
C ALA A 20 -2.82 14.94 -7.08
N ALA A 21 -2.33 14.89 -5.85
CA ALA A 21 -2.13 13.63 -5.17
C ALA A 21 -3.42 12.79 -5.28
N PRO A 22 -3.34 11.48 -5.60
CA PRO A 22 -4.54 10.66 -5.74
C PRO A 22 -5.35 10.74 -4.45
N LYS A 23 -6.58 11.25 -4.55
CA LYS A 23 -7.54 11.25 -3.44
C LYS A 23 -7.79 9.79 -3.07
N GLN A 24 -7.14 9.32 -2.01
CA GLN A 24 -7.40 8.02 -1.41
C GLN A 24 -8.88 8.02 -1.01
N GLY A 25 -9.65 7.14 -1.66
CA GLY A 25 -11.08 7.01 -1.45
C GLY A 25 -11.39 6.87 0.03
N GLY A 26 -12.15 7.84 0.56
CA GLY A 26 -12.56 7.87 1.95
C GLY A 26 -13.37 6.63 2.31
N GLY A 27 -12.75 5.70 3.01
CA GLY A 27 -13.47 4.62 3.67
C GLY A 27 -14.45 5.23 4.68
N ARG A 28 -15.69 4.80 4.63
CA ARG A 28 -16.74 5.10 5.62
C ARG A 28 -16.36 4.43 6.94
N GLY A 29 -15.45 5.03 7.70
CA GLY A 29 -15.07 4.51 8.99
C GLY A 29 -14.40 5.62 9.78
N GLY A 30 -14.77 5.75 11.05
CA GLY A 30 -14.06 6.60 12.00
C GLY A 30 -12.59 6.19 12.13
N PRO A 31 -11.86 6.79 13.09
CA PRO A 31 -10.46 6.46 13.30
C PRO A 31 -10.27 4.95 13.49
N PRO A 32 -9.15 4.39 13.00
CA PRO A 32 -8.90 2.95 13.11
C PRO A 32 -8.90 2.51 14.58
N LYS A 33 -9.52 1.37 14.84
CA LYS A 33 -9.66 0.79 16.18
C LYS A 33 -8.99 -0.57 16.25
N ASN A 34 -8.58 -0.98 17.46
CA ASN A 34 -7.98 -2.29 17.73
C ASN A 34 -6.68 -2.55 16.92
N LEU A 35 -5.90 -1.49 16.69
CA LEU A 35 -4.56 -1.63 16.11
C LEU A 35 -3.61 -2.20 17.18
N LYS A 36 -2.92 -3.31 16.87
CA LYS A 36 -1.97 -3.97 17.75
C LYS A 36 -0.53 -3.90 17.25
N VAL A 37 -0.35 -3.83 15.94
CA VAL A 37 0.96 -3.86 15.28
C VAL A 37 1.21 -2.59 14.46
N LEU A 38 0.15 -2.00 13.92
CA LEU A 38 0.24 -0.84 13.04
C LEU A 38 -0.01 0.46 13.79
N LYS A 39 0.61 1.54 13.33
CA LYS A 39 0.21 2.89 13.67
C LYS A 39 -1.00 3.32 12.83
N PRO A 40 -1.82 4.28 13.29
CA PRO A 40 -2.97 4.75 12.54
C PRO A 40 -2.67 5.24 11.12
N GLU A 41 -1.54 5.93 10.95
CA GLU A 41 -1.07 6.46 9.66
C GLU A 41 -0.68 5.37 8.67
N ASP A 42 -0.22 4.22 9.15
CA ASP A 42 0.25 3.11 8.33
C ASP A 42 -0.87 2.13 7.94
N GLU A 43 -2.04 2.24 8.56
CA GLU A 43 -3.13 1.27 8.39
C GLU A 43 -3.53 1.11 6.93
N ARG A 44 -3.88 2.19 6.24
CA ARG A 44 -4.36 2.13 4.86
C ARG A 44 -3.34 1.63 3.86
N PRO A 45 -2.10 2.15 3.83
CA PRO A 45 -1.08 1.63 2.91
C PRO A 45 -0.77 0.17 3.17
N VAL A 46 -0.68 -0.27 4.43
CA VAL A 46 -0.42 -1.67 4.76
C VAL A 46 -1.59 -2.57 4.36
N MET A 47 -2.85 -2.20 4.61
CA MET A 47 -4.02 -2.97 4.16
C MET A 47 -4.07 -3.09 2.63
N GLY A 48 -3.71 -2.02 1.91
CA GLY A 48 -3.57 -2.04 0.45
C GLY A 48 -2.50 -3.02 -0.02
N ALA A 49 -1.33 -2.98 0.59
CA ALA A 49 -0.22 -3.88 0.30
C ALA A 49 -0.57 -5.35 0.60
N MET A 50 -1.26 -5.63 1.72
CA MET A 50 -1.72 -6.97 2.07
C MET A 50 -2.72 -7.52 1.05
N ARG A 51 -3.69 -6.71 0.60
CA ARG A 51 -4.63 -7.12 -0.44
C ARG A 51 -3.90 -7.52 -1.72
N GLY A 52 -2.96 -6.71 -2.17
CA GLY A 52 -2.14 -7.00 -3.35
C GLY A 52 -1.29 -8.24 -3.17
N ALA A 53 -0.66 -8.40 -2.00
CA ALA A 53 0.23 -9.52 -1.73
C ALA A 53 -0.48 -10.87 -1.59
N LEU A 54 -1.71 -10.87 -1.05
CA LEU A 54 -2.50 -12.09 -0.80
C LEU A 54 -3.51 -12.40 -1.91
N GLY A 55 -3.82 -11.42 -2.79
CA GLY A 55 -4.89 -11.55 -3.78
C GLY A 55 -6.27 -11.64 -3.15
N GLN A 56 -6.49 -11.11 -1.94
CA GLN A 56 -7.72 -11.29 -1.17
C GLN A 56 -8.47 -9.97 -0.96
N GLN A 57 -9.76 -10.07 -0.69
CA GLN A 57 -10.62 -8.95 -0.34
C GLN A 57 -10.62 -8.68 1.18
N CYS A 58 -11.10 -7.50 1.59
CA CYS A 58 -11.09 -7.08 3.00
C CYS A 58 -11.81 -8.07 3.93
N ASN A 59 -12.91 -8.66 3.49
CA ASN A 59 -13.70 -9.62 4.25
C ASN A 59 -13.02 -10.99 4.43
N PHE A 60 -11.88 -11.22 3.83
CA PHE A 60 -11.07 -12.41 4.12
C PHE A 60 -10.51 -12.39 5.55
N CYS A 61 -10.19 -11.19 6.08
CA CYS A 61 -9.66 -10.99 7.42
C CYS A 61 -10.55 -10.15 8.34
N HIS A 62 -11.50 -9.39 7.79
CA HIS A 62 -12.33 -8.46 8.54
C HIS A 62 -13.81 -8.84 8.49
N VAL A 63 -14.50 -8.70 9.61
CA VAL A 63 -15.97 -8.76 9.67
C VAL A 63 -16.54 -7.57 8.90
N ARG A 64 -17.51 -7.82 8.02
CA ARG A 64 -18.14 -6.75 7.24
C ARG A 64 -18.84 -5.77 8.17
N GLY A 65 -18.47 -4.50 8.10
CA GLY A 65 -19.01 -3.43 8.95
C GLY A 65 -18.30 -3.28 10.29
N ASP A 66 -17.45 -4.23 10.69
CA ASP A 66 -16.64 -4.14 11.91
C ASP A 66 -15.20 -4.62 11.67
N ASN A 67 -14.38 -3.70 11.16
CA ASN A 67 -12.96 -3.98 10.94
C ASN A 67 -12.17 -4.14 12.26
N ALA A 68 -12.74 -3.74 13.40
CA ALA A 68 -12.10 -3.85 14.70
C ALA A 68 -12.23 -5.26 15.30
N SER A 69 -13.28 -6.03 14.93
CA SER A 69 -13.51 -7.38 15.44
C SER A 69 -12.32 -8.31 15.16
N ASP A 70 -12.04 -9.18 16.12
CA ASP A 70 -11.04 -10.24 16.03
C ASP A 70 -11.67 -11.63 15.83
N GLU A 71 -12.96 -11.69 15.48
CA GLU A 71 -13.67 -12.96 15.25
C GLU A 71 -13.07 -13.82 14.13
N ILE A 72 -12.50 -13.18 13.09
CA ILE A 72 -11.91 -13.92 11.98
C ILE A 72 -10.47 -14.28 12.33
N PRO A 73 -10.14 -15.57 12.53
CA PRO A 73 -8.80 -16.00 12.96
C PRO A 73 -7.68 -15.55 12.00
N LYS A 74 -7.98 -15.40 10.72
CA LYS A 74 -7.03 -14.92 9.70
C LYS A 74 -6.47 -13.53 10.00
N LYS A 75 -7.24 -12.68 10.70
CA LYS A 75 -6.76 -11.36 11.15
C LYS A 75 -5.66 -11.51 12.21
N LEU A 76 -5.77 -12.47 13.11
CA LEU A 76 -4.75 -12.73 14.11
C LEU A 76 -3.48 -13.30 13.46
N VAL A 77 -3.64 -14.19 12.48
CA VAL A 77 -2.51 -14.71 11.68
C VAL A 77 -1.82 -13.55 10.95
N ALA A 78 -2.57 -12.65 10.33
CA ALA A 78 -2.00 -11.49 9.63
C ALA A 78 -1.17 -10.61 10.56
N ARG A 79 -1.59 -10.40 11.82
CA ARG A 79 -0.78 -9.68 12.81
C ARG A 79 0.56 -10.37 13.08
N LYS A 80 0.57 -11.69 13.22
CA LYS A 80 1.81 -12.46 13.40
C LYS A 80 2.72 -12.36 12.18
N MET A 81 2.15 -12.36 10.97
CA MET A 81 2.94 -12.15 9.75
C MET A 81 3.54 -10.75 9.69
N MET A 82 2.81 -9.71 10.11
CA MET A 82 3.34 -8.35 10.20
C MET A 82 4.50 -8.25 11.22
N GLU A 83 4.34 -8.84 12.42
CA GLU A 83 5.40 -8.91 13.41
C GLU A 83 6.66 -9.57 12.81
N MET A 84 6.50 -10.72 12.16
CA MET A 84 7.61 -11.44 11.53
C MET A 84 8.30 -10.61 10.43
N VAL A 85 7.56 -9.92 9.58
CA VAL A 85 8.14 -9.04 8.55
C VAL A 85 8.93 -7.91 9.19
N ASN A 86 8.40 -7.30 10.27
CA ASN A 86 9.10 -6.25 11.00
C ASN A 86 10.40 -6.79 11.63
N ASP A 87 10.36 -7.97 12.24
CA ASP A 87 11.52 -8.61 12.86
C ASP A 87 12.61 -8.94 11.83
N ILE A 88 12.23 -9.40 10.65
CA ILE A 88 13.18 -9.66 9.56
C ILE A 88 13.82 -8.34 9.11
N ASN A 89 13.02 -7.31 8.84
CA ASN A 89 13.54 -6.01 8.38
C ASN A 89 14.44 -5.34 9.43
N ALA A 90 14.13 -5.50 10.72
CA ALA A 90 14.94 -4.96 11.81
C ALA A 90 16.35 -5.58 11.92
N LYS A 91 16.62 -6.71 11.26
CA LYS A 91 17.95 -7.33 11.22
C LYS A 91 18.89 -6.65 10.22
N PHE A 92 18.39 -5.81 9.34
CA PHE A 92 19.20 -5.08 8.37
C PHE A 92 19.62 -3.72 8.95
N PRO A 93 20.92 -3.40 8.98
CA PRO A 93 21.43 -2.21 9.66
C PRO A 93 21.16 -0.89 8.92
N ASP A 94 20.70 -0.94 7.68
CA ASP A 94 20.48 0.23 6.81
C ASP A 94 19.12 0.90 7.01
N GLY A 95 18.26 0.34 7.87
CA GLY A 95 16.92 0.86 8.16
C GLY A 95 15.93 0.81 6.99
N LYS A 96 16.24 0.05 5.93
CA LYS A 96 15.37 -0.09 4.76
C LYS A 96 14.48 -1.32 4.84
N VAL A 97 13.41 -1.31 4.03
CA VAL A 97 12.53 -2.46 3.86
C VAL A 97 13.12 -3.41 2.82
N HIS A 98 13.53 -4.60 3.26
CA HIS A 98 14.10 -5.66 2.41
C HIS A 98 13.09 -6.74 2.07
N VAL A 99 12.15 -7.01 2.96
CA VAL A 99 11.07 -7.96 2.74
C VAL A 99 9.71 -7.34 3.00
N SER A 100 8.72 -7.79 2.27
CA SER A 100 7.32 -7.38 2.39
C SER A 100 6.41 -8.60 2.35
N CYS A 101 5.12 -8.41 2.57
CA CYS A 101 4.12 -9.47 2.40
C CYS A 101 4.22 -10.14 1.03
N TYR A 102 4.44 -9.33 -0.02
CA TYR A 102 4.53 -9.84 -1.39
C TYR A 102 5.78 -10.71 -1.63
N THR A 103 6.88 -10.48 -0.92
CA THR A 103 8.12 -11.27 -1.04
C THR A 103 7.85 -12.76 -0.88
N CYS A 104 6.96 -13.13 0.04
CA CYS A 104 6.61 -14.51 0.32
C CYS A 104 5.31 -14.94 -0.39
N HIS A 105 4.28 -14.08 -0.40
CA HIS A 105 2.94 -14.49 -0.80
C HIS A 105 2.65 -14.45 -2.30
N ARG A 106 3.19 -13.49 -3.07
CA ARG A 106 3.08 -13.43 -4.53
C ARG A 106 1.67 -13.66 -5.06
N VAL A 107 0.69 -12.93 -4.49
CA VAL A 107 -0.75 -13.02 -4.82
C VAL A 107 -1.40 -14.36 -4.36
N LYS A 108 -0.79 -15.05 -3.38
CA LYS A 108 -1.32 -16.29 -2.80
C LYS A 108 -1.48 -16.16 -1.30
N THR A 109 -2.50 -16.77 -0.73
CA THR A 109 -2.69 -16.83 0.74
C THR A 109 -1.66 -17.71 1.43
N THR A 110 -1.14 -18.70 0.74
CA THR A 110 -0.08 -19.59 1.21
C THR A 110 1.13 -19.41 0.28
N PRO A 111 2.32 -19.10 0.83
CA PRO A 111 3.54 -19.05 0.05
C PRO A 111 3.86 -20.39 -0.62
N ASP A 112 4.51 -20.35 -1.77
CA ASP A 112 5.02 -21.55 -2.42
C ASP A 112 6.15 -22.15 -1.57
N MET A 113 6.02 -23.43 -1.21
CA MET A 113 7.01 -24.14 -0.38
C MET A 113 8.10 -24.81 -1.21
N VAL A 114 7.87 -24.94 -2.52
CA VAL A 114 8.83 -25.51 -3.47
C VAL A 114 8.97 -24.57 -4.66
N PRO A 115 10.15 -24.47 -5.26
CA PRO A 115 10.31 -23.70 -6.49
C PRO A 115 9.51 -24.34 -7.64
N PRO A 116 9.03 -23.53 -8.61
CA PRO A 116 8.46 -24.09 -9.83
C PRO A 116 9.51 -24.95 -10.57
N PRO A 117 9.06 -25.95 -11.36
CA PRO A 117 9.97 -26.74 -12.20
C PRO A 117 10.79 -25.81 -13.10
N VAL A 118 12.10 -26.05 -13.15
CA VAL A 118 12.99 -25.30 -14.05
C VAL A 118 12.69 -25.75 -15.49
N THR A 119 12.09 -24.88 -16.28
CA THR A 119 11.97 -25.11 -17.72
C THR A 119 13.31 -24.77 -18.37
N PRO A 120 14.01 -25.72 -19.02
CA PRO A 120 15.23 -25.41 -19.74
C PRO A 120 14.96 -24.33 -20.80
N PRO A 121 15.90 -23.42 -21.08
CA PRO A 121 15.73 -22.48 -22.18
C PRO A 121 15.50 -23.26 -23.49
N ALA A 122 14.55 -22.78 -24.30
CA ALA A 122 14.32 -23.32 -25.62
C ALA A 122 15.65 -23.25 -26.43
N GLN A 123 16.13 -24.38 -26.95
CA GLN A 123 17.33 -24.45 -27.79
C GLN A 123 17.00 -23.95 -29.18
#